data_213f9301fbc22414c2e04c50be239848
#
_entry.id   213f9301fbc22414c2e04c50be239848
#
_cell.length_a   1.000
_cell.length_b   1.000
_cell.length_c   1.000
_cell.angle_alpha   90.00
_cell.angle_beta   90.00
_cell.angle_gamma   90.00
#
_symmetry.space_group_name_H-M   'P 1'
#
loop_
_entity.id
_entity.type
_entity.pdbx_description
1 polymer ?
#
loop_
_entity_poly.entity_id
_entity_poly.type
_entity_poly.pdbx_seq_one_letter_code
_entity_poly.pdbx_strand_id
1 'polypeptide(L)'
;MNFVASHQIRSEFSALMSQMYREEVPLYGDLLDLVADVNNITLIKNQRLHDQLKKTGEYDRLDLERHGAIRLGTAEELNTMRRVFAVMGMEPVGYYDLVPAGVPVHSTAFRAITSSELNESPFRVFTSLLRLELIQDEALRALAEDVLRQRQIFTQGALELTTKFEQQGGLDESDAKRFVQEVLETFRWHKEAPVTQELYQKLHDQHRLIADVVAFKGPHINHLTPRTLDIDMIQEGMASRGITPKAVVEGPPRRRCPILLRQTSFKALDEEVYFQNDVKGSHTARFGEIEQRGVALTPKGRRLYDQLLKAAREELGAAPNEQNAKRYMRILEKHFVHFPDSYEELRQQGLAYFHYYACLLYTSDAAD
;
A
#
# COMPACT_ATOMS: atom_id res chain seq x y z
N MET A 1 28.66 -13.07 17.43
CA MET A 1 28.20 -12.97 16.02
C MET A 1 27.67 -11.56 15.79
N ASN A 2 27.99 -10.97 14.66
CA ASN A 2 27.51 -9.63 14.35
C ASN A 2 26.24 -9.78 13.50
N PHE A 3 25.07 -9.51 14.07
CA PHE A 3 23.80 -9.61 13.37
C PHE A 3 23.48 -8.33 12.59
N VAL A 4 22.85 -8.48 11.44
CA VAL A 4 22.33 -7.36 10.64
C VAL A 4 21.09 -6.80 11.35
N ALA A 5 21.00 -5.48 11.44
CA ALA A 5 19.83 -4.84 12.04
C ALA A 5 18.56 -5.06 11.21
N SER A 6 17.42 -5.32 11.86
CA SER A 6 16.15 -5.62 11.17
C SER A 6 15.72 -4.52 10.19
N HIS A 7 15.99 -3.24 10.48
CA HIS A 7 15.69 -2.14 9.55
C HIS A 7 16.56 -2.19 8.28
N GLN A 8 17.79 -2.70 8.35
CA GLN A 8 18.65 -2.89 7.18
C GLN A 8 18.12 -4.01 6.29
N ILE A 9 17.70 -5.15 6.90
CA ILE A 9 17.02 -6.25 6.17
C ILE A 9 15.75 -5.74 5.49
N ARG A 10 14.94 -4.94 6.20
CA ARG A 10 13.74 -4.31 5.65
C ARG A 10 14.04 -3.37 4.48
N SER A 11 15.08 -2.57 4.57
CA SER A 11 15.50 -1.65 3.50
C SER A 11 15.94 -2.40 2.25
N GLU A 12 16.75 -3.44 2.40
CA GLU A 12 17.20 -4.30 1.30
C GLU A 12 15.99 -5.02 0.64
N PHE A 13 15.10 -5.59 1.45
CA PHE A 13 13.87 -6.20 0.95
C PHE A 13 13.01 -5.20 0.16
N SER A 14 12.82 -3.98 0.68
CA SER A 14 12.07 -2.93 -0.02
C SER A 14 12.69 -2.54 -1.35
N ALA A 15 14.02 -2.45 -1.41
CA ALA A 15 14.74 -2.12 -2.64
C ALA A 15 14.59 -3.21 -3.69
N LEU A 16 14.81 -4.47 -3.33
CA LEU A 16 14.67 -5.61 -4.23
C LEU A 16 13.20 -5.84 -4.65
N MET A 17 12.25 -5.62 -3.75
CA MET A 17 10.82 -5.63 -4.08
C MET A 17 10.49 -4.59 -5.16
N SER A 18 11.01 -3.37 -5.02
CA SER A 18 10.80 -2.30 -6.00
C SER A 18 11.44 -2.64 -7.35
N GLN A 19 12.63 -3.24 -7.33
CA GLN A 19 13.31 -3.68 -8.55
C GLN A 19 12.50 -4.79 -9.25
N MET A 20 12.12 -5.83 -8.52
CA MET A 20 11.29 -6.93 -9.03
C MET A 20 9.99 -6.40 -9.65
N TYR A 21 9.30 -5.49 -8.95
CA TYR A 21 8.04 -4.95 -9.44
C TYR A 21 8.21 -4.07 -10.68
N ARG A 22 9.32 -3.35 -10.81
CA ARG A 22 9.68 -2.59 -12.02
C ARG A 22 9.96 -3.50 -13.22
N GLU A 23 10.58 -4.66 -13.00
CA GLU A 23 10.85 -5.66 -14.04
C GLU A 23 9.56 -6.35 -14.49
N GLU A 24 8.67 -6.68 -13.56
CA GLU A 24 7.41 -7.37 -13.83
C GLU A 24 6.31 -6.43 -14.38
N VAL A 25 6.33 -5.15 -14.00
CA VAL A 25 5.36 -4.11 -14.37
C VAL A 25 6.11 -2.86 -14.87
N PRO A 26 6.53 -2.83 -16.14
CA PRO A 26 7.35 -1.73 -16.68
C PRO A 26 6.76 -0.33 -16.45
N LEU A 27 5.43 -0.15 -16.59
CA LEU A 27 4.74 1.10 -16.29
C LEU A 27 4.97 1.63 -14.88
N TYR A 28 5.34 0.77 -13.93
CA TYR A 28 5.72 1.20 -12.59
C TYR A 28 7.04 1.97 -12.60
N GLY A 29 7.97 1.62 -13.48
CA GLY A 29 9.19 2.39 -13.70
C GLY A 29 8.90 3.81 -14.16
N ASP A 30 8.08 3.96 -15.21
CA ASP A 30 7.67 5.27 -15.75
C ASP A 30 6.92 6.10 -14.69
N LEU A 31 6.14 5.42 -13.83
CA LEU A 31 5.45 6.06 -12.73
C LEU A 31 6.40 6.60 -11.67
N LEU A 32 7.44 5.86 -11.30
CA LEU A 32 8.46 6.31 -10.34
C LEU A 32 9.23 7.54 -10.88
N ASP A 33 9.55 7.55 -12.17
CA ASP A 33 10.21 8.69 -12.80
C ASP A 33 9.29 9.93 -12.79
N LEU A 34 7.99 9.75 -13.05
CA LEU A 34 7.01 10.84 -12.92
C LEU A 34 6.93 11.35 -11.47
N VAL A 35 6.93 10.47 -10.49
CA VAL A 35 6.88 10.84 -9.06
C VAL A 35 8.13 11.64 -8.67
N ALA A 36 9.32 11.22 -9.10
CA ALA A 36 10.56 11.93 -8.85
C ALA A 36 10.53 13.36 -9.44
N ASP A 37 10.11 13.50 -10.70
CA ASP A 37 10.00 14.81 -11.35
C ASP A 37 9.00 15.73 -10.64
N VAL A 38 7.81 15.23 -10.32
CA VAL A 38 6.77 16.02 -9.63
C VAL A 38 7.24 16.42 -8.23
N ASN A 39 7.88 15.53 -7.47
CA ASN A 39 8.43 15.85 -6.16
C ASN A 39 9.49 16.95 -6.26
N ASN A 40 10.44 16.84 -7.20
CA ASN A 40 11.47 17.85 -7.43
C ASN A 40 10.87 19.22 -7.80
N ILE A 41 9.94 19.25 -8.76
CA ILE A 41 9.25 20.49 -9.16
C ILE A 41 8.52 21.12 -7.97
N THR A 42 7.85 20.32 -7.16
CA THR A 42 7.09 20.78 -5.99
C THR A 42 8.03 21.38 -4.93
N LEU A 43 9.18 20.75 -4.66
CA LEU A 43 10.17 21.24 -3.71
C LEU A 43 10.82 22.54 -4.18
N ILE A 44 11.13 22.65 -5.46
CA ILE A 44 11.68 23.91 -6.05
C ILE A 44 10.68 25.05 -5.93
N LYS A 45 9.39 24.80 -6.18
CA LYS A 45 8.33 25.81 -6.11
C LYS A 45 7.92 26.17 -4.70
N ASN A 46 8.18 25.31 -3.70
CA ASN A 46 7.72 25.49 -2.33
C ASN A 46 8.87 25.28 -1.32
N GLN A 47 9.71 26.32 -1.18
CA GLN A 47 10.85 26.30 -0.27
C GLN A 47 10.43 26.04 1.19
N ARG A 48 9.28 26.55 1.62
CA ARG A 48 8.76 26.29 2.98
C ARG A 48 8.50 24.81 3.22
N LEU A 49 7.92 24.11 2.26
CA LEU A 49 7.70 22.66 2.35
C LEU A 49 9.03 21.91 2.36
N HIS A 50 9.98 22.30 1.51
CA HIS A 50 11.32 21.73 1.48
C HIS A 50 12.01 21.83 2.84
N ASP A 51 12.03 23.04 3.45
CA ASP A 51 12.63 23.26 4.75
C ASP A 51 11.91 22.49 5.86
N GLN A 52 10.59 22.36 5.77
CA GLN A 52 9.80 21.55 6.70
C GLN A 52 10.20 20.08 6.63
N LEU A 53 10.25 19.48 5.43
CA LEU A 53 10.63 18.08 5.23
C LEU A 53 12.04 17.79 5.74
N LYS A 54 12.99 18.71 5.53
CA LYS A 54 14.34 18.59 6.09
C LYS A 54 14.34 18.61 7.63
N LYS A 55 13.61 19.54 8.24
CA LYS A 55 13.51 19.64 9.71
C LYS A 55 12.86 18.41 10.36
N THR A 56 11.93 17.75 9.66
CA THR A 56 11.25 16.54 10.16
C THR A 56 11.97 15.25 9.80
N GLY A 57 13.10 15.28 9.07
CA GLY A 57 13.81 14.11 8.58
C GLY A 57 13.04 13.33 7.49
N GLU A 58 12.02 13.96 6.91
CA GLU A 58 11.21 13.31 5.86
C GLU A 58 11.83 13.46 4.47
N TYR A 59 12.72 14.44 4.27
CA TYR A 59 13.32 14.71 2.97
C TYR A 59 14.15 13.54 2.47
N ASP A 60 15.05 13.00 3.29
CA ASP A 60 15.98 11.93 2.91
C ASP A 60 15.29 10.58 2.65
N ARG A 61 14.08 10.40 3.17
CA ARG A 61 13.30 9.18 2.98
C ARG A 61 12.16 9.28 1.96
N LEU A 62 11.94 10.47 1.36
CA LEU A 62 10.83 10.70 0.44
C LEU A 62 10.77 9.68 -0.69
N ASP A 63 11.91 9.41 -1.32
CA ASP A 63 12.04 8.45 -2.42
C ASP A 63 12.05 6.97 -1.95
N LEU A 64 12.23 6.75 -0.64
CA LEU A 64 12.20 5.43 -0.02
C LEU A 64 10.81 5.06 0.49
N GLU A 65 9.94 6.04 0.70
CA GLU A 65 8.59 5.81 1.22
C GLU A 65 7.73 5.12 0.19
N ARG A 66 7.41 3.87 0.49
CA ARG A 66 6.46 3.07 -0.27
C ARG A 66 5.74 2.08 0.62
N HIS A 67 4.55 1.70 0.21
CA HIS A 67 3.89 0.56 0.83
C HIS A 67 3.46 -0.45 -0.24
N GLY A 68 3.46 -1.72 0.15
CA GLY A 68 2.94 -2.80 -0.67
C GLY A 68 1.58 -3.27 -0.18
N ALA A 69 0.88 -4.03 -1.02
CA ALA A 69 -0.33 -4.74 -0.62
C ALA A 69 -0.30 -6.18 -1.12
N ILE A 70 -0.63 -7.10 -0.22
CA ILE A 70 -0.75 -8.54 -0.49
C ILE A 70 -2.06 -9.09 0.06
N ARG A 71 -2.45 -10.26 -0.47
CA ARG A 71 -3.66 -10.98 -0.04
C ARG A 71 -3.33 -12.43 0.27
N LEU A 72 -3.67 -12.85 1.48
CA LEU A 72 -3.45 -14.21 1.98
C LEU A 72 -4.76 -14.97 2.02
N GLY A 73 -4.67 -16.28 1.87
CA GLY A 73 -5.83 -17.18 1.83
C GLY A 73 -6.17 -17.80 3.18
N THR A 74 -5.16 -18.06 4.04
CA THR A 74 -5.37 -18.79 5.29
C THR A 74 -4.75 -18.10 6.52
N ALA A 75 -5.26 -18.46 7.69
CA ALA A 75 -4.72 -17.97 8.96
C ALA A 75 -3.27 -18.43 9.20
N GLU A 76 -2.91 -19.63 8.70
CA GLU A 76 -1.56 -20.18 8.77
C GLU A 76 -0.60 -19.36 7.91
N GLU A 77 -1.02 -18.96 6.70
CA GLU A 77 -0.24 -18.05 5.86
C GLU A 77 -0.01 -16.71 6.55
N LEU A 78 -1.04 -16.14 7.19
CA LEU A 78 -0.92 -14.88 7.93
C LEU A 78 0.00 -15.00 9.14
N ASN A 79 -0.11 -16.08 9.91
CA ASN A 79 0.78 -16.32 11.05
C ASN A 79 2.24 -16.49 10.62
N THR A 80 2.49 -17.22 9.54
CA THR A 80 3.85 -17.39 8.99
C THR A 80 4.37 -16.06 8.45
N MET A 81 3.56 -15.30 7.72
CA MET A 81 3.93 -13.97 7.23
C MET A 81 4.29 -13.01 8.38
N ARG A 82 3.55 -13.05 9.50
CA ARG A 82 3.89 -12.29 10.71
C ARG A 82 5.30 -12.61 11.23
N ARG A 83 5.68 -13.89 11.25
CA ARG A 83 7.02 -14.33 11.66
C ARG A 83 8.09 -13.83 10.68
N VAL A 84 7.84 -13.96 9.37
CA VAL A 84 8.71 -13.44 8.31
C VAL A 84 8.90 -11.93 8.45
N PHE A 85 7.83 -11.17 8.64
CA PHE A 85 7.90 -9.73 8.81
C PHE A 85 8.60 -9.31 10.12
N ALA A 86 8.52 -10.12 11.18
CA ALA A 86 9.23 -9.87 12.43
C ALA A 86 10.76 -9.87 12.27
N VAL A 87 11.33 -10.67 11.35
CA VAL A 87 12.75 -10.64 11.01
C VAL A 87 13.18 -9.24 10.50
N MET A 88 12.28 -8.57 9.79
CA MET A 88 12.45 -7.21 9.29
C MET A 88 12.01 -6.12 10.28
N GLY A 89 11.70 -6.48 11.54
CA GLY A 89 11.24 -5.54 12.58
C GLY A 89 9.89 -4.91 12.26
N MET A 90 9.01 -5.63 11.55
CA MET A 90 7.66 -5.18 11.25
C MET A 90 6.63 -5.94 12.08
N GLU A 91 5.70 -5.20 12.67
CA GLU A 91 4.60 -5.74 13.49
C GLU A 91 3.25 -5.36 12.89
N PRO A 92 2.18 -6.14 13.17
CA PRO A 92 0.84 -5.81 12.71
C PRO A 92 0.30 -4.60 13.49
N VAL A 93 -0.20 -3.60 12.75
CA VAL A 93 -0.74 -2.36 13.30
C VAL A 93 -2.11 -2.09 12.72
N GLY A 94 -3.10 -1.96 13.60
CA GLY A 94 -4.48 -1.73 13.21
C GLY A 94 -5.19 -2.99 12.71
N TYR A 95 -6.49 -2.87 12.66
CA TYR A 95 -7.40 -3.88 12.11
C TYR A 95 -8.44 -3.17 11.24
N TYR A 96 -8.66 -3.70 10.06
CA TYR A 96 -9.57 -3.13 9.07
C TYR A 96 -10.50 -4.21 8.54
N ASP A 97 -11.80 -4.11 8.88
CA ASP A 97 -12.83 -4.94 8.24
C ASP A 97 -13.29 -4.25 6.96
N LEU A 98 -13.04 -4.87 5.81
CA LEU A 98 -13.41 -4.32 4.50
C LEU A 98 -14.73 -4.89 3.97
N VAL A 99 -15.37 -5.80 4.69
CA VAL A 99 -16.67 -6.39 4.33
C VAL A 99 -17.77 -5.32 4.20
N PRO A 100 -17.88 -4.31 5.08
CA PRO A 100 -18.83 -3.23 4.89
C PRO A 100 -18.63 -2.41 3.60
N ALA A 101 -17.42 -2.46 3.03
CA ALA A 101 -17.10 -1.85 1.73
C ALA A 101 -17.29 -2.82 0.54
N GLY A 102 -17.84 -4.02 0.78
CA GLY A 102 -18.09 -5.04 -0.23
C GLY A 102 -16.86 -5.89 -0.60
N VAL A 103 -15.78 -5.82 0.18
CA VAL A 103 -14.55 -6.57 -0.09
C VAL A 103 -14.40 -7.70 0.94
N PRO A 104 -14.37 -8.99 0.54
CA PRO A 104 -14.46 -10.13 1.45
C PRO A 104 -13.14 -10.44 2.17
N VAL A 105 -12.57 -9.45 2.83
CA VAL A 105 -11.30 -9.58 3.59
C VAL A 105 -11.33 -8.77 4.88
N HIS A 106 -10.50 -9.16 5.83
CA HIS A 106 -10.00 -8.25 6.85
C HIS A 106 -8.49 -8.09 6.71
N SER A 107 -7.99 -6.98 7.22
CA SER A 107 -6.63 -6.56 6.92
C SER A 107 -5.93 -5.95 8.12
N THR A 108 -4.60 -5.99 8.08
CA THR A 108 -3.71 -5.25 8.98
C THR A 108 -2.57 -4.63 8.17
N ALA A 109 -1.87 -3.66 8.74
CA ALA A 109 -0.65 -3.13 8.16
C ALA A 109 0.56 -3.62 8.95
N PHE A 110 1.51 -4.28 8.30
CA PHE A 110 2.81 -4.59 8.90
C PHE A 110 3.78 -3.44 8.68
N ARG A 111 4.35 -2.92 9.75
CA ARG A 111 5.34 -1.83 9.72
C ARG A 111 6.20 -1.80 10.99
N ALA A 112 7.29 -1.06 10.98
CA ALA A 112 8.00 -0.72 12.20
C ALA A 112 7.12 0.12 13.14
N ILE A 113 7.31 -0.04 14.45
CA ILE A 113 6.48 0.60 15.48
C ILE A 113 7.04 1.96 15.87
N THR A 114 8.34 2.05 16.08
CA THR A 114 8.97 3.29 16.57
C THR A 114 9.21 4.29 15.45
N SER A 115 9.21 5.58 15.80
CA SER A 115 9.52 6.66 14.84
C SER A 115 10.96 6.57 14.33
N SER A 116 11.91 6.14 15.17
CA SER A 116 13.32 5.96 14.76
C SER A 116 13.45 4.88 13.68
N GLU A 117 12.86 3.71 13.89
CA GLU A 117 12.90 2.62 12.90
C GLU A 117 12.15 2.95 11.60
N LEU A 118 11.05 3.74 11.69
CA LEU A 118 10.34 4.24 10.51
C LEU A 118 11.18 5.26 9.74
N ASN A 119 12.02 6.04 10.41
CA ASN A 119 12.94 6.97 9.75
C ASN A 119 14.06 6.23 9.02
N GLU A 120 14.59 5.14 9.61
CA GLU A 120 15.60 4.31 8.97
C GLU A 120 15.07 3.56 7.75
N SER A 121 13.86 2.99 7.86
CA SER A 121 13.22 2.26 6.76
C SER A 121 11.70 2.38 6.83
N PRO A 122 11.08 3.24 6.00
CA PRO A 122 9.65 3.53 6.07
C PRO A 122 8.77 2.49 5.37
N PHE A 123 9.32 1.39 4.85
CA PHE A 123 8.58 0.36 4.15
C PHE A 123 7.53 -0.31 5.03
N ARG A 124 6.38 -0.59 4.45
CA ARG A 124 5.24 -1.27 5.09
C ARG A 124 4.45 -2.08 4.08
N VAL A 125 3.69 -3.08 4.58
CA VAL A 125 2.84 -3.94 3.74
C VAL A 125 1.44 -4.00 4.33
N PHE A 126 0.45 -3.60 3.55
CA PHE A 126 -0.94 -3.83 3.86
C PHE A 126 -1.30 -5.27 3.51
N THR A 127 -1.68 -6.05 4.50
CA THR A 127 -1.88 -7.49 4.38
C THR A 127 -3.34 -7.83 4.64
N SER A 128 -4.00 -8.36 3.65
CA SER A 128 -5.40 -8.79 3.72
C SER A 128 -5.48 -10.30 3.85
N LEU A 129 -6.44 -10.77 4.65
CA LEU A 129 -6.80 -12.18 4.79
C LEU A 129 -8.18 -12.40 4.23
N LEU A 130 -8.32 -13.35 3.31
CA LEU A 130 -9.59 -13.75 2.69
C LEU A 130 -10.55 -14.31 3.75
N ARG A 131 -11.81 -13.93 3.64
CA ARG A 131 -12.91 -14.45 4.43
C ARG A 131 -13.70 -15.47 3.62
N LEU A 132 -13.22 -16.71 3.62
CA LEU A 132 -13.83 -17.82 2.85
C LEU A 132 -15.27 -18.09 3.25
N GLU A 133 -15.63 -17.87 4.53
CA GLU A 133 -16.97 -18.07 5.04
C GLU A 133 -18.02 -17.15 4.40
N LEU A 134 -17.61 -16.13 3.66
CA LEU A 134 -18.49 -15.24 2.92
C LEU A 134 -18.87 -15.79 1.52
N ILE A 135 -18.24 -16.88 1.06
CA ILE A 135 -18.65 -17.59 -0.14
C ILE A 135 -19.95 -18.34 0.18
N GLN A 136 -21.03 -17.93 -0.47
CA GLN A 136 -22.38 -18.47 -0.21
C GLN A 136 -22.53 -19.93 -0.67
N ASP A 137 -21.93 -20.28 -1.80
CA ASP A 137 -21.92 -21.64 -2.33
C ASP A 137 -20.96 -22.52 -1.50
N GLU A 138 -21.51 -23.42 -0.70
CA GLU A 138 -20.74 -24.31 0.19
C GLU A 138 -19.81 -25.26 -0.57
N ALA A 139 -20.23 -25.74 -1.75
CA ALA A 139 -19.39 -26.63 -2.57
C ALA A 139 -18.20 -25.85 -3.16
N LEU A 140 -18.44 -24.63 -3.63
CA LEU A 140 -17.38 -23.75 -4.11
C LEU A 140 -16.43 -23.34 -2.97
N ARG A 141 -16.95 -23.05 -1.78
CA ARG A 141 -16.14 -22.76 -0.59
C ARG A 141 -15.23 -23.92 -0.24
N ALA A 142 -15.76 -25.16 -0.20
CA ALA A 142 -14.97 -26.36 0.07
C ALA A 142 -13.85 -26.57 -0.97
N LEU A 143 -14.12 -26.33 -2.25
CA LEU A 143 -13.09 -26.39 -3.30
C LEU A 143 -12.02 -25.31 -3.11
N ALA A 144 -12.39 -24.08 -2.76
CA ALA A 144 -11.45 -23.00 -2.45
C ALA A 144 -10.56 -23.34 -1.24
N GLU A 145 -11.14 -23.90 -0.18
CA GLU A 145 -10.41 -24.37 1.00
C GLU A 145 -9.42 -25.47 0.66
N ASP A 146 -9.79 -26.41 -0.20
CA ASP A 146 -8.90 -27.49 -0.65
C ASP A 146 -7.70 -26.96 -1.45
N VAL A 147 -7.92 -26.04 -2.37
CA VAL A 147 -6.85 -25.38 -3.14
C VAL A 147 -5.88 -24.66 -2.20
N LEU A 148 -6.39 -23.88 -1.27
CA LEU A 148 -5.57 -23.13 -0.32
C LEU A 148 -4.80 -24.03 0.65
N ARG A 149 -5.37 -25.16 1.08
CA ARG A 149 -4.73 -26.13 1.97
C ARG A 149 -3.51 -26.80 1.31
N GLN A 150 -3.55 -27.01 0.00
CA GLN A 150 -2.46 -27.62 -0.76
C GLN A 150 -1.38 -26.61 -1.17
N ARG A 151 -1.66 -25.32 -1.05
CA ARG A 151 -0.77 -24.26 -1.47
C ARG A 151 0.38 -24.04 -0.50
N GLN A 152 1.59 -23.88 -1.01
CA GLN A 152 2.77 -23.43 -0.25
C GLN A 152 3.30 -22.15 -0.85
N ILE A 153 3.17 -21.05 -0.11
CA ILE A 153 3.56 -19.70 -0.57
C ILE A 153 4.98 -19.30 -0.13
N PHE A 154 5.54 -20.00 0.83
CA PHE A 154 6.89 -19.72 1.34
C PHE A 154 7.89 -20.71 0.82
N THR A 155 9.07 -20.27 0.48
CA THR A 155 10.20 -21.17 0.19
C THR A 155 10.67 -21.86 1.47
N GLN A 156 11.29 -23.02 1.33
CA GLN A 156 11.90 -23.71 2.46
C GLN A 156 12.98 -22.85 3.12
N GLY A 157 13.79 -22.14 2.32
CA GLY A 157 14.82 -21.24 2.82
C GLY A 157 14.27 -20.08 3.64
N ALA A 158 13.14 -19.49 3.24
CA ALA A 158 12.48 -18.44 4.03
C ALA A 158 12.03 -18.94 5.40
N LEU A 159 11.46 -20.16 5.47
CA LEU A 159 11.02 -20.77 6.73
C LEU A 159 12.18 -21.12 7.66
N GLU A 160 13.26 -21.70 7.11
CA GLU A 160 14.46 -22.07 7.86
C GLU A 160 15.15 -20.83 8.45
N LEU A 161 15.31 -19.77 7.65
CA LEU A 161 15.98 -18.54 8.10
C LEU A 161 15.10 -17.75 9.09
N THR A 162 13.78 -17.77 8.92
CA THR A 162 12.87 -17.22 9.94
C THR A 162 13.02 -17.96 11.27
N THR A 163 13.02 -19.29 11.23
CA THR A 163 13.20 -20.11 12.45
C THR A 163 14.59 -19.89 13.05
N LYS A 164 15.64 -19.77 12.24
CA LYS A 164 17.01 -19.45 12.71
C LYS A 164 17.05 -18.09 13.42
N PHE A 165 16.39 -17.07 12.85
CA PHE A 165 16.27 -15.76 13.50
C PHE A 165 15.59 -15.85 14.86
N GLU A 166 14.49 -16.57 14.98
CA GLU A 166 13.76 -16.76 16.23
C GLU A 166 14.58 -17.47 17.31
N GLN A 167 15.41 -18.43 16.91
CA GLN A 167 16.24 -19.21 17.84
C GLN A 167 17.46 -18.46 18.36
N GLN A 168 18.09 -17.64 17.52
CA GLN A 168 19.37 -16.99 17.85
C GLN A 168 19.28 -15.47 18.02
N GLY A 169 18.11 -14.87 17.74
CA GLY A 169 17.84 -13.45 17.92
C GLY A 169 18.37 -12.54 16.82
N GLY A 170 18.75 -13.08 15.64
CA GLY A 170 19.26 -12.30 14.52
C GLY A 170 19.75 -13.17 13.37
N LEU A 171 20.10 -12.53 12.24
CA LEU A 171 20.76 -13.16 11.08
C LEU A 171 22.10 -12.46 10.83
N ASP A 172 23.12 -13.21 10.47
CA ASP A 172 24.37 -12.62 9.95
C ASP A 172 24.18 -12.10 8.52
N GLU A 173 25.20 -11.47 7.96
CA GLU A 173 25.13 -10.82 6.65
C GLU A 173 24.77 -11.80 5.51
N SER A 174 25.32 -13.02 5.55
CA SER A 174 25.05 -14.04 4.53
C SER A 174 23.61 -14.54 4.61
N ASP A 175 23.16 -14.84 5.83
CA ASP A 175 21.79 -15.30 6.08
C ASP A 175 20.76 -14.21 5.79
N ALA A 176 21.04 -12.95 6.14
CA ALA A 176 20.16 -11.83 5.86
C ALA A 176 19.96 -11.61 4.36
N LYS A 177 21.03 -11.65 3.57
CA LYS A 177 20.95 -11.57 2.11
C LYS A 177 20.16 -12.74 1.51
N ARG A 178 20.44 -13.97 1.96
CA ARG A 178 19.69 -15.15 1.53
C ARG A 178 18.22 -15.04 1.93
N PHE A 179 17.90 -14.61 3.16
CA PHE A 179 16.55 -14.41 3.65
C PHE A 179 15.74 -13.47 2.75
N VAL A 180 16.30 -12.33 2.38
CA VAL A 180 15.63 -11.35 1.52
C VAL A 180 15.31 -11.97 0.16
N GLN A 181 16.23 -12.71 -0.46
CA GLN A 181 16.01 -13.39 -1.76
C GLN A 181 14.91 -14.46 -1.66
N GLU A 182 14.96 -15.29 -0.62
CA GLU A 182 13.98 -16.35 -0.41
C GLU A 182 12.57 -15.80 -0.13
N VAL A 183 12.47 -14.75 0.68
CA VAL A 183 11.18 -14.12 1.00
C VAL A 183 10.62 -13.37 -0.21
N LEU A 184 11.47 -12.76 -1.04
CA LEU A 184 11.02 -12.04 -2.24
C LEU A 184 10.21 -12.93 -3.19
N GLU A 185 10.55 -14.24 -3.26
CA GLU A 185 9.86 -15.19 -4.11
C GLU A 185 8.36 -15.34 -3.77
N THR A 186 7.99 -15.17 -2.50
CA THR A 186 6.58 -15.17 -2.06
C THR A 186 5.75 -14.05 -2.70
N PHE A 187 6.40 -12.95 -3.10
CA PHE A 187 5.75 -11.75 -3.64
C PHE A 187 5.78 -11.67 -5.17
N ARG A 188 6.46 -12.61 -5.81
CA ARG A 188 6.63 -12.65 -7.26
C ARG A 188 5.34 -13.06 -7.97
N TRP A 189 5.10 -12.50 -9.15
CA TRP A 189 4.02 -12.94 -10.02
C TRP A 189 4.35 -14.27 -10.68
N HIS A 190 3.40 -15.20 -10.62
CA HIS A 190 3.46 -16.48 -11.33
C HIS A 190 2.28 -16.56 -12.30
N LYS A 191 2.57 -16.83 -13.57
CA LYS A 191 1.55 -16.94 -14.63
C LYS A 191 0.73 -18.23 -14.55
N GLU A 192 1.26 -19.25 -13.90
CA GLU A 192 0.62 -20.56 -13.75
C GLU A 192 -0.42 -20.49 -12.62
N ALA A 193 -1.67 -20.82 -12.97
CA ALA A 193 -2.77 -20.95 -12.03
C ALA A 193 -3.04 -22.46 -11.79
N PRO A 194 -2.86 -22.96 -10.55
CA PRO A 194 -3.04 -24.39 -10.22
C PRO A 194 -4.52 -24.82 -10.14
N VAL A 195 -5.39 -24.14 -10.86
CA VAL A 195 -6.83 -24.41 -10.92
C VAL A 195 -7.30 -24.48 -12.38
N THR A 196 -8.48 -25.09 -12.61
CA THR A 196 -9.13 -25.03 -13.92
C THR A 196 -9.70 -23.63 -14.20
N GLN A 197 -9.82 -23.30 -15.48
CA GLN A 197 -10.48 -22.05 -15.88
C GLN A 197 -11.93 -21.98 -15.38
N GLU A 198 -12.64 -23.10 -15.33
CA GLU A 198 -14.01 -23.17 -14.82
C GLU A 198 -14.08 -22.82 -13.33
N LEU A 199 -13.17 -23.38 -12.50
CA LEU A 199 -13.12 -23.04 -11.07
C LEU A 199 -12.75 -21.57 -10.86
N TYR A 200 -11.74 -21.08 -11.61
CA TYR A 200 -11.38 -19.66 -11.58
C TYR A 200 -12.60 -18.76 -11.89
N GLN A 201 -13.37 -19.08 -12.94
CA GLN A 201 -14.54 -18.28 -13.31
C GLN A 201 -15.61 -18.29 -12.22
N LYS A 202 -15.90 -19.43 -11.61
CA LYS A 202 -16.86 -19.53 -10.50
C LYS A 202 -16.42 -18.68 -9.29
N LEU A 203 -15.14 -18.68 -8.95
CA LEU A 203 -14.58 -17.84 -7.88
C LEU A 203 -14.66 -16.37 -8.25
N HIS A 204 -14.34 -16.01 -9.48
CA HIS A 204 -14.37 -14.65 -10.01
C HIS A 204 -15.81 -14.07 -10.01
N ASP A 205 -16.80 -14.89 -10.35
CA ASP A 205 -18.22 -14.49 -10.37
C ASP A 205 -18.76 -14.21 -8.96
N GLN A 206 -18.22 -14.85 -7.93
CA GLN A 206 -18.50 -14.48 -6.53
C GLN A 206 -17.89 -13.13 -6.17
N HIS A 207 -16.61 -12.99 -6.42
CA HIS A 207 -15.87 -11.74 -6.28
C HIS A 207 -14.47 -11.90 -6.87
N ARG A 208 -14.03 -10.94 -7.70
CA ARG A 208 -12.72 -10.96 -8.37
C ARG A 208 -11.55 -11.24 -7.42
N LEU A 209 -11.59 -10.66 -6.20
CA LEU A 209 -10.55 -10.85 -5.21
C LEU A 209 -10.47 -12.29 -4.69
N ILE A 210 -11.58 -13.03 -4.64
CA ILE A 210 -11.58 -14.44 -4.24
C ILE A 210 -10.79 -15.25 -5.27
N ALA A 211 -11.02 -15.04 -6.57
CA ALA A 211 -10.24 -15.66 -7.62
C ALA A 211 -8.76 -15.27 -7.55
N ASP A 212 -8.45 -13.99 -7.29
CA ASP A 212 -7.08 -13.49 -7.13
C ASP A 212 -6.32 -14.22 -6.00
N VAL A 213 -6.99 -14.48 -4.88
CA VAL A 213 -6.36 -15.15 -3.73
C VAL A 213 -6.26 -16.66 -3.93
N VAL A 214 -7.33 -17.30 -4.41
CA VAL A 214 -7.43 -18.78 -4.44
C VAL A 214 -6.74 -19.38 -5.65
N ALA A 215 -6.82 -18.73 -6.82
CA ALA A 215 -6.42 -19.36 -8.08
C ALA A 215 -4.91 -19.29 -8.39
N PHE A 216 -4.12 -18.56 -7.61
CA PHE A 216 -2.69 -18.37 -7.90
C PHE A 216 -1.79 -18.98 -6.84
N LYS A 217 -0.54 -19.26 -7.24
CA LYS A 217 0.47 -19.95 -6.43
C LYS A 217 0.84 -19.19 -5.15
N GLY A 218 0.81 -17.89 -5.18
CA GLY A 218 1.19 -17.04 -4.04
C GLY A 218 0.45 -15.71 -4.00
N PRO A 219 0.68 -14.95 -2.93
CA PRO A 219 -0.01 -13.68 -2.71
C PRO A 219 0.51 -12.54 -3.58
N HIS A 220 1.32 -12.73 -4.54
CA HIS A 220 2.02 -11.73 -5.35
C HIS A 220 1.78 -10.27 -4.91
N ILE A 221 2.73 -9.38 -5.07
CA ILE A 221 2.53 -7.98 -4.72
C ILE A 221 1.54 -7.33 -5.69
N ASN A 222 0.41 -6.83 -5.19
CA ASN A 222 -0.65 -6.26 -6.04
C ASN A 222 -0.29 -4.85 -6.52
N HIS A 223 0.34 -4.06 -5.66
CA HIS A 223 0.88 -2.75 -5.98
C HIS A 223 2.01 -2.37 -5.02
N LEU A 224 2.87 -1.48 -5.49
CA LEU A 224 3.78 -0.71 -4.67
C LEU A 224 3.43 0.76 -4.85
N THR A 225 3.21 1.47 -3.74
CA THR A 225 2.71 2.84 -3.74
C THR A 225 3.80 3.79 -3.27
N PRO A 226 4.43 4.56 -4.16
CA PRO A 226 5.33 5.63 -3.79
C PRO A 226 4.56 6.85 -3.25
N ARG A 227 5.26 7.71 -2.52
CA ARG A 227 4.75 8.98 -2.02
C ARG A 227 5.03 10.10 -3.02
N THR A 228 4.01 10.90 -3.32
CA THR A 228 4.16 12.17 -4.02
C THR A 228 3.83 13.37 -3.12
N LEU A 229 4.36 14.53 -3.47
CA LEU A 229 4.04 15.81 -2.84
C LEU A 229 2.90 16.56 -3.53
N ASP A 230 2.59 16.21 -4.79
CA ASP A 230 1.43 16.76 -5.53
C ASP A 230 0.78 15.68 -6.42
N ILE A 231 -0.31 15.11 -5.91
CA ILE A 231 -1.04 14.03 -6.60
C ILE A 231 -1.80 14.53 -7.83
N ASP A 232 -2.18 15.81 -7.86
CA ASP A 232 -2.89 16.39 -9.00
C ASP A 232 -1.93 16.51 -10.19
N MET A 233 -0.68 16.94 -9.97
CA MET A 233 0.36 16.93 -11.00
C MET A 233 0.68 15.52 -11.51
N ILE A 234 0.65 14.50 -10.63
CA ILE A 234 0.78 13.09 -11.05
C ILE A 234 -0.38 12.71 -11.97
N GLN A 235 -1.62 12.96 -11.55
CA GLN A 235 -2.82 12.64 -12.33
C GLN A 235 -2.79 13.26 -13.74
N GLU A 236 -2.38 14.51 -13.83
CA GLU A 236 -2.25 15.24 -15.10
C GLU A 236 -1.07 14.72 -15.96
N GLY A 237 0.04 14.38 -15.30
CA GLY A 237 1.28 13.97 -15.97
C GLY A 237 1.26 12.54 -16.52
N MET A 238 0.42 11.65 -16.01
CA MET A 238 0.37 10.24 -16.42
C MET A 238 0.15 10.06 -17.93
N ALA A 239 -0.82 10.78 -18.50
CA ALA A 239 -1.18 10.63 -19.91
C ALA A 239 -0.04 10.97 -20.85
N SER A 240 0.79 11.98 -20.54
CA SER A 240 1.96 12.36 -21.33
C SER A 240 3.07 11.31 -21.35
N ARG A 241 3.03 10.36 -20.43
CA ARG A 241 3.95 9.23 -20.31
C ARG A 241 3.33 7.89 -20.76
N GLY A 242 2.20 7.94 -21.47
CA GLY A 242 1.52 6.73 -21.95
C GLY A 242 0.82 5.93 -20.84
N ILE A 243 0.70 6.49 -19.64
CA ILE A 243 0.04 5.86 -18.51
C ILE A 243 -1.43 6.29 -18.48
N THR A 244 -2.36 5.34 -18.50
CA THR A 244 -3.80 5.61 -18.40
C THR A 244 -4.22 5.70 -16.93
N PRO A 245 -4.53 6.90 -16.37
CA PRO A 245 -4.91 7.04 -14.97
C PRO A 245 -6.34 6.55 -14.71
N LYS A 246 -6.68 6.35 -13.43
CA LYS A 246 -8.09 6.30 -12.99
C LYS A 246 -8.79 7.63 -13.28
N ALA A 247 -10.13 7.59 -13.32
CA ALA A 247 -10.95 8.76 -13.67
C ALA A 247 -10.78 9.95 -12.72
N VAL A 248 -10.52 9.69 -11.44
CA VAL A 248 -10.42 10.71 -10.38
C VAL A 248 -9.32 10.36 -9.38
N VAL A 249 -8.78 11.38 -8.74
CA VAL A 249 -8.00 11.23 -7.51
C VAL A 249 -8.97 10.91 -6.37
N GLU A 250 -8.72 9.82 -5.67
CA GLU A 250 -9.53 9.37 -4.53
C GLU A 250 -9.12 10.12 -3.24
N GLY A 251 -10.08 10.32 -2.33
CA GLY A 251 -9.85 11.01 -1.06
C GLY A 251 -10.49 12.40 -1.01
N PRO A 252 -9.99 13.28 -0.11
CA PRO A 252 -10.49 14.66 -0.03
C PRO A 252 -10.10 15.48 -1.28
N PRO A 253 -10.77 16.61 -1.56
CA PRO A 253 -10.33 17.52 -2.61
C PRO A 253 -8.96 18.12 -2.29
N ARG A 254 -8.34 18.80 -3.26
CA ARG A 254 -7.09 19.55 -3.03
C ARG A 254 -7.27 20.59 -1.93
N ARG A 255 -6.30 20.67 -1.00
CA ARG A 255 -6.36 21.55 0.18
C ARG A 255 -5.00 22.20 0.44
N ARG A 256 -5.02 23.37 1.09
CA ARG A 256 -3.79 24.02 1.58
C ARG A 256 -3.18 23.23 2.75
N CYS A 257 -4.05 22.66 3.61
CA CYS A 257 -3.68 21.74 4.66
C CYS A 257 -4.16 20.33 4.27
N PRO A 258 -3.32 19.50 3.63
CA PRO A 258 -3.70 18.15 3.26
C PRO A 258 -4.12 17.32 4.48
N ILE A 259 -5.21 16.56 4.33
CA ILE A 259 -5.76 15.65 5.36
C ILE A 259 -5.83 14.23 4.81
N LEU A 260 -5.59 13.24 5.68
CA LEU A 260 -5.63 11.82 5.33
C LEU A 260 -4.75 11.49 4.11
N LEU A 261 -5.25 10.65 3.22
CA LEU A 261 -4.60 10.27 1.96
C LEU A 261 -5.41 10.73 0.77
N ARG A 262 -4.71 11.14 -0.28
CA ARG A 262 -5.23 11.25 -1.65
C ARG A 262 -4.47 10.27 -2.51
N GLN A 263 -5.18 9.51 -3.31
CA GLN A 263 -4.60 8.41 -4.08
C GLN A 263 -5.09 8.45 -5.53
N THR A 264 -4.21 8.05 -6.43
CA THR A 264 -4.56 7.70 -7.80
C THR A 264 -3.78 6.47 -8.24
N SER A 265 -4.14 5.89 -9.36
CA SER A 265 -3.41 4.76 -9.92
C SER A 265 -3.55 4.74 -11.43
N PHE A 266 -2.68 4.03 -12.12
CA PHE A 266 -3.02 3.59 -13.47
C PHE A 266 -4.00 2.41 -13.41
N LYS A 267 -4.75 2.21 -14.51
CA LYS A 267 -5.68 1.08 -14.63
C LYS A 267 -4.92 -0.23 -14.51
N ALA A 268 -5.51 -1.18 -13.78
CA ALA A 268 -4.92 -2.50 -13.62
C ALA A 268 -4.68 -3.17 -14.98
N LEU A 269 -3.57 -3.90 -15.06
CA LEU A 269 -3.14 -4.57 -16.28
C LEU A 269 -3.83 -5.93 -16.41
N ASP A 270 -4.18 -6.29 -17.65
CA ASP A 270 -4.60 -7.64 -17.99
C ASP A 270 -3.35 -8.47 -18.25
N GLU A 271 -3.13 -9.45 -17.39
CA GLU A 271 -1.95 -10.31 -17.41
C GLU A 271 -2.31 -11.71 -17.93
N GLU A 272 -1.46 -12.23 -18.80
CA GLU A 272 -1.61 -13.58 -19.33
C GLU A 272 -1.43 -14.60 -18.22
N VAL A 273 -2.33 -15.57 -18.14
CA VAL A 273 -2.27 -16.69 -17.19
C VAL A 273 -2.54 -18.00 -17.88
N TYR A 274 -1.97 -19.07 -17.33
CA TYR A 274 -2.12 -20.46 -17.79
C TYR A 274 -2.80 -21.27 -16.69
N PHE A 275 -4.05 -21.67 -16.94
CA PHE A 275 -4.80 -22.57 -16.08
C PHE A 275 -4.37 -24.03 -16.27
N GLN A 276 -4.87 -24.95 -15.44
CA GLN A 276 -4.63 -26.36 -15.62
C GLN A 276 -4.90 -26.80 -17.07
N ASN A 277 -4.11 -27.77 -17.57
CA ASN A 277 -4.10 -28.25 -18.95
C ASN A 277 -3.67 -27.18 -19.99
N ASP A 278 -2.83 -26.23 -19.59
CA ASP A 278 -2.28 -25.19 -20.45
C ASP A 278 -3.35 -24.30 -21.13
N VAL A 279 -4.51 -24.17 -20.48
CA VAL A 279 -5.58 -23.31 -20.98
C VAL A 279 -5.20 -21.86 -20.73
N LYS A 280 -4.99 -21.10 -21.80
CA LYS A 280 -4.63 -19.68 -21.76
C LYS A 280 -5.84 -18.83 -21.39
N GLY A 281 -5.62 -17.86 -20.48
CA GLY A 281 -6.60 -16.84 -20.10
C GLY A 281 -5.94 -15.56 -19.67
N SER A 282 -6.68 -14.69 -18.99
CA SER A 282 -6.17 -13.45 -18.46
C SER A 282 -6.67 -13.21 -17.03
N HIS A 283 -5.88 -12.46 -16.25
CA HIS A 283 -6.25 -11.99 -14.93
C HIS A 283 -5.81 -10.55 -14.73
N THR A 284 -6.65 -9.75 -14.06
CA THR A 284 -6.38 -8.33 -13.80
C THR A 284 -6.08 -8.15 -12.31
N ALA A 285 -4.81 -8.17 -11.92
CA ALA A 285 -4.40 -8.14 -10.52
C ALA A 285 -3.59 -6.92 -10.13
N ARG A 286 -2.60 -6.54 -10.96
CA ARG A 286 -1.56 -5.58 -10.60
C ARG A 286 -1.80 -4.21 -11.19
N PHE A 287 -1.50 -3.17 -10.43
CA PHE A 287 -1.65 -1.77 -10.84
C PHE A 287 -0.61 -0.89 -10.13
N GLY A 288 -0.36 0.30 -10.64
CA GLY A 288 0.49 1.28 -9.96
C GLY A 288 -0.37 2.29 -9.22
N GLU A 289 -0.21 2.37 -7.91
CA GLU A 289 -0.85 3.35 -7.06
C GLU A 289 0.16 4.39 -6.60
N ILE A 290 -0.29 5.62 -6.38
CA ILE A 290 0.49 6.72 -5.82
C ILE A 290 -0.34 7.38 -4.73
N GLU A 291 0.33 7.83 -3.65
CA GLU A 291 -0.34 8.54 -2.56
C GLU A 291 0.29 9.89 -2.25
N GLN A 292 -0.57 10.86 -1.94
CA GLN A 292 -0.18 12.09 -1.26
C GLN A 292 -0.70 12.04 0.16
N ARG A 293 0.16 12.31 1.14
CA ARG A 293 -0.19 12.25 2.56
C ARG A 293 -0.59 13.60 3.11
N GLY A 294 -1.54 13.57 4.06
CA GLY A 294 -1.94 14.70 4.87
C GLY A 294 -1.96 14.34 6.35
N VAL A 295 -2.40 15.28 7.18
CA VAL A 295 -2.47 15.08 8.63
C VAL A 295 -3.49 14.00 9.01
N ALA A 296 -3.20 13.26 10.07
CA ALA A 296 -4.10 12.27 10.64
C ALA A 296 -5.27 12.97 11.35
N LEU A 297 -6.48 12.51 11.11
CA LEU A 297 -7.68 13.05 11.74
C LEU A 297 -7.97 12.35 13.06
N THR A 298 -8.47 13.13 14.03
CA THR A 298 -9.07 12.59 15.25
C THR A 298 -10.39 11.85 14.92
N PRO A 299 -10.95 11.06 15.83
CA PRO A 299 -12.29 10.48 15.62
C PRO A 299 -13.36 11.53 15.29
N LYS A 300 -13.26 12.74 15.86
CA LYS A 300 -14.14 13.87 15.53
C LYS A 300 -13.94 14.36 14.10
N GLY A 301 -12.68 14.57 13.69
CA GLY A 301 -12.34 14.97 12.32
C GLY A 301 -12.73 13.91 11.30
N ARG A 302 -12.55 12.63 11.63
CA ARG A 302 -12.94 11.53 10.77
C ARG A 302 -14.45 11.47 10.56
N ARG A 303 -15.26 11.64 11.59
CA ARG A 303 -16.72 11.69 11.43
C ARG A 303 -17.16 12.84 10.53
N LEU A 304 -16.58 14.03 10.69
CA LEU A 304 -16.89 15.17 9.80
C LEU A 304 -16.51 14.84 8.34
N TYR A 305 -15.31 14.30 8.14
CA TYR A 305 -14.84 13.87 6.82
C TYR A 305 -15.81 12.87 6.16
N ASP A 306 -16.20 11.82 6.90
CA ASP A 306 -17.08 10.76 6.39
C ASP A 306 -18.47 11.32 6.05
N GLN A 307 -19.02 12.25 6.85
CA GLN A 307 -20.29 12.94 6.58
C GLN A 307 -20.23 13.74 5.28
N LEU A 308 -19.17 14.54 5.08
CA LEU A 308 -19.01 15.37 3.88
C LEU A 308 -18.79 14.51 2.63
N LEU A 309 -17.98 13.45 2.74
CA LEU A 309 -17.76 12.51 1.64
C LEU A 309 -19.04 11.77 1.25
N LYS A 310 -19.81 11.32 2.24
CA LYS A 310 -21.11 10.67 2.02
C LYS A 310 -22.08 11.62 1.30
N ALA A 311 -22.23 12.85 1.80
CA ALA A 311 -23.10 13.85 1.17
C ALA A 311 -22.70 14.16 -0.28
N ALA A 312 -21.39 14.25 -0.55
CA ALA A 312 -20.89 14.45 -1.92
C ALA A 312 -21.23 13.27 -2.85
N ARG A 313 -21.11 12.03 -2.36
CA ARG A 313 -21.46 10.82 -3.13
C ARG A 313 -22.95 10.71 -3.37
N GLU A 314 -23.78 11.04 -2.39
CA GLU A 314 -25.25 11.06 -2.52
C GLU A 314 -25.69 12.10 -3.54
N GLU A 315 -25.09 13.32 -3.54
CA GLU A 315 -25.39 14.37 -4.53
C GLU A 315 -24.96 13.95 -5.95
N LEU A 316 -23.86 13.19 -6.09
CA LEU A 316 -23.46 12.67 -7.39
C LEU A 316 -24.43 11.61 -7.92
N GLY A 317 -24.98 10.76 -7.03
CA GLY A 317 -25.95 9.71 -7.33
C GLY A 317 -25.40 8.52 -8.11
N ALA A 318 -24.10 8.44 -8.32
CA ALA A 318 -23.40 7.35 -9.02
C ALA A 318 -21.94 7.24 -8.53
N ALA A 319 -21.26 6.14 -8.88
CA ALA A 319 -19.82 6.06 -8.68
C ALA A 319 -19.09 7.04 -9.63
N PRO A 320 -17.96 7.65 -9.18
CA PRO A 320 -17.12 8.47 -10.05
C PRO A 320 -16.56 7.65 -11.22
N ASN A 321 -16.65 8.24 -12.43
CA ASN A 321 -16.11 7.66 -13.68
C ASN A 321 -15.64 8.77 -14.62
N GLU A 322 -15.12 8.43 -15.79
CA GLU A 322 -14.58 9.40 -16.77
C GLU A 322 -15.64 10.45 -17.21
N GLN A 323 -16.91 10.09 -17.26
CA GLN A 323 -17.98 10.96 -17.73
C GLN A 323 -18.41 11.98 -16.68
N ASN A 324 -18.39 11.60 -15.39
CA ASN A 324 -18.86 12.43 -14.29
C ASN A 324 -17.73 13.00 -13.41
N ALA A 325 -16.47 12.69 -13.69
CA ALA A 325 -15.31 13.09 -12.88
C ALA A 325 -15.28 14.60 -12.56
N LYS A 326 -15.42 15.45 -13.56
CA LYS A 326 -15.45 16.92 -13.38
C LYS A 326 -16.61 17.40 -12.51
N ARG A 327 -17.77 16.75 -12.62
CA ARG A 327 -18.91 17.05 -11.77
C ARG A 327 -18.68 16.60 -10.33
N TYR A 328 -18.12 15.40 -10.16
CA TYR A 328 -17.76 14.86 -8.83
C TYR A 328 -16.78 15.77 -8.09
N MET A 329 -15.71 16.22 -8.75
CA MET A 329 -14.73 17.12 -8.13
C MET A 329 -15.37 18.43 -7.65
N ARG A 330 -16.24 19.06 -8.44
CA ARG A 330 -16.96 20.28 -8.03
C ARG A 330 -17.90 20.04 -6.83
N ILE A 331 -18.60 18.91 -6.81
CA ILE A 331 -19.47 18.52 -5.70
C ILE A 331 -18.62 18.29 -4.44
N LEU A 332 -17.50 17.61 -4.57
CA LEU A 332 -16.58 17.33 -3.47
C LEU A 332 -16.02 18.64 -2.86
N GLU A 333 -15.55 19.56 -3.69
CA GLU A 333 -15.09 20.88 -3.28
C GLU A 333 -16.19 21.67 -2.55
N LYS A 334 -17.42 21.68 -3.09
CA LYS A 334 -18.60 22.34 -2.49
C LYS A 334 -18.86 21.84 -1.07
N HIS A 335 -18.85 20.54 -0.83
CA HIS A 335 -19.09 19.96 0.49
C HIS A 335 -17.91 20.23 1.44
N PHE A 336 -16.68 20.11 0.96
CA PHE A 336 -15.49 20.26 1.78
C PHE A 336 -15.11 21.69 2.13
N VAL A 337 -15.82 22.70 1.63
CA VAL A 337 -15.76 24.08 2.18
C VAL A 337 -16.05 24.10 3.67
N HIS A 338 -16.88 23.18 4.17
CA HIS A 338 -17.22 23.06 5.59
C HIS A 338 -16.15 22.33 6.44
N PHE A 339 -15.09 21.84 5.83
CA PHE A 339 -13.95 21.26 6.55
C PHE A 339 -12.84 22.31 6.64
N PRO A 340 -12.36 22.69 7.84
CA PRO A 340 -11.32 23.72 7.99
C PRO A 340 -10.06 23.44 7.18
N ASP A 341 -9.47 24.45 6.55
CA ASP A 341 -8.31 24.35 5.67
C ASP A 341 -7.09 25.18 6.17
N SER A 342 -6.93 25.20 7.48
CA SER A 342 -5.72 25.72 8.15
C SER A 342 -5.33 24.82 9.31
N TYR A 343 -4.03 24.69 9.58
CA TYR A 343 -3.55 23.89 10.71
C TYR A 343 -4.05 24.43 12.04
N GLU A 344 -4.18 25.75 12.15
CA GLU A 344 -4.69 26.40 13.35
C GLU A 344 -6.14 26.02 13.65
N GLU A 345 -7.03 26.15 12.67
CA GLU A 345 -8.44 25.76 12.82
C GLU A 345 -8.60 24.26 13.08
N LEU A 346 -7.83 23.41 12.38
CA LEU A 346 -7.84 21.94 12.61
C LEU A 346 -7.47 21.63 14.06
N ARG A 347 -6.49 22.34 14.63
CA ARG A 347 -6.06 22.20 16.02
C ARG A 347 -7.11 22.73 16.98
N GLN A 348 -7.59 23.95 16.80
CA GLN A 348 -8.57 24.61 17.68
C GLN A 348 -9.86 23.81 17.77
N GLN A 349 -10.32 23.22 16.67
CA GLN A 349 -11.52 22.41 16.60
C GLN A 349 -11.28 20.93 16.99
N GLY A 350 -10.03 20.54 17.27
CA GLY A 350 -9.68 19.16 17.63
C GLY A 350 -9.96 18.16 16.52
N LEU A 351 -9.78 18.53 15.26
CA LEU A 351 -10.09 17.69 14.08
C LEU A 351 -8.90 16.85 13.61
N ALA A 352 -7.68 17.25 13.91
CA ALA A 352 -6.45 16.55 13.52
C ALA A 352 -5.53 16.34 14.73
N TYR A 353 -4.66 15.34 14.62
CA TYR A 353 -3.60 15.13 15.62
C TYR A 353 -2.41 16.03 15.33
N PHE A 354 -1.86 16.62 16.39
CA PHE A 354 -0.65 17.42 16.37
C PHE A 354 0.33 16.86 17.39
N HIS A 355 1.54 16.64 16.96
CA HIS A 355 2.62 16.24 17.84
C HIS A 355 3.60 17.40 18.02
N TYR A 356 3.97 17.70 19.26
CA TYR A 356 4.89 18.77 19.60
C TYR A 356 6.15 18.18 20.22
N TYR A 357 7.29 18.66 19.78
CA TYR A 357 8.59 18.36 20.40
C TYR A 357 9.38 19.66 20.55
N ALA A 358 10.20 19.73 21.60
CA ALA A 358 11.08 20.85 21.82
C ALA A 358 12.18 20.86 20.75
N CYS A 359 12.27 21.94 19.99
CA CYS A 359 13.40 22.21 19.13
C CYS A 359 14.38 23.08 19.92
N LEU A 360 15.45 22.51 20.44
CA LEU A 360 16.56 23.29 21.01
C LEU A 360 17.37 23.86 19.83
N LEU A 361 17.14 25.12 19.51
CA LEU A 361 18.06 25.90 18.71
C LEU A 361 19.30 26.13 19.58
N TYR A 362 20.34 25.34 19.41
CA TYR A 362 21.68 25.74 19.82
C TYR A 362 22.10 26.89 18.89
N THR A 363 21.86 28.12 19.34
CA THR A 363 22.56 29.26 18.78
C THR A 363 23.98 29.16 19.33
N SER A 364 24.96 28.97 18.46
CA SER A 364 26.38 28.96 18.77
C SER A 364 26.94 30.38 19.13
N ASP A 365 26.10 31.33 19.45
CA ASP A 365 26.42 32.74 19.68
C ASP A 365 26.26 33.14 21.15
N ALA A 366 26.60 32.25 22.08
CA ALA A 366 26.80 32.59 23.47
C ALA A 366 28.25 32.38 23.87
N ALA A 367 29.13 33.02 23.13
CA ALA A 367 30.53 33.15 23.51
C ALA A 367 31.00 34.58 23.08
N ASP A 368 30.71 35.58 23.92
CA ASP A 368 31.53 36.71 24.21
C ASP A 368 31.08 37.40 25.50
#